data_7cef8e22c30fc962ed2d5fd95ce6057d
#
_entry.id   7cef8e22c30fc962ed2d5fd95ce6057d
#
_cell.length_a   1.000
_cell.length_b   1.000
_cell.length_c   1.000
_cell.angle_alpha   90.00
_cell.angle_beta   90.00
_cell.angle_gamma   90.00
#
_symmetry.space_group_name_H-M   'P 1'
#
loop_
_entity.id
_entity.type
_entity.pdbx_description
1 polymer ?
#
loop_
_entity_poly.entity_id
_entity_poly.type
_entity_poly.pdbx_seq_one_letter_code
_entity_poly.pdbx_strand_id
1 'polypeptide(L)'
;ALAGDHLCVSFNGLSKAYRIAGFRSGWMAITGDKSRAMDYIEGLDMLASMRLCANHQAQYAIQTALGGYQSINDLIRPGGRLYEQRNIAWEMLNDIPGVSCVKPEGAMYCFPRLDPEIYPIQDDEKFMLDFLRAEKVLLVQGTGFNWPTPDHFRVVFLPAENELREALNRLSRFLAKMR
;
A
#
# COMPACT_ATOMS: atom_id res chain seq x y z
N ALA A 1 10.69 -14.25 -13.46
CA ALA A 1 12.13 -14.52 -13.51
C ALA A 1 12.61 -15.34 -12.31
N LEU A 2 11.94 -15.27 -11.15
CA LEU A 2 12.33 -16.03 -9.95
C LEU A 2 11.60 -17.39 -9.81
N ALA A 3 10.58 -17.64 -10.62
CA ALA A 3 9.76 -18.84 -10.53
C ALA A 3 10.44 -20.12 -11.06
N GLY A 4 11.50 -19.98 -11.87
CA GLY A 4 12.12 -21.14 -12.54
C GLY A 4 11.08 -21.92 -13.35
N ASP A 5 11.02 -23.24 -13.11
CA ASP A 5 10.06 -24.13 -13.77
C ASP A 5 8.70 -24.20 -13.04
N HIS A 6 8.53 -23.51 -11.91
CA HIS A 6 7.25 -23.48 -11.21
C HIS A 6 6.23 -22.62 -11.95
N LEU A 7 4.97 -23.07 -11.95
CA LEU A 7 3.87 -22.24 -12.40
C LEU A 7 3.82 -20.97 -11.53
N CYS A 8 3.86 -19.83 -12.18
CA CYS A 8 3.78 -18.54 -11.51
C CYS A 8 2.73 -17.67 -12.19
N VAL A 9 1.84 -17.11 -11.39
CA VAL A 9 0.83 -16.14 -11.84
C VAL A 9 1.18 -14.78 -11.24
N SER A 10 1.55 -13.84 -12.09
CA SER A 10 1.93 -12.47 -11.69
C SER A 10 0.83 -11.50 -12.06
N PHE A 11 0.39 -10.71 -11.09
CA PHE A 11 -0.59 -9.64 -11.27
C PHE A 11 0.08 -8.28 -11.19
N ASN A 12 -0.31 -7.36 -12.08
CA ASN A 12 0.12 -5.99 -12.03
C ASN A 12 -0.94 -5.08 -12.68
N GLY A 13 -0.77 -3.75 -12.59
CA GLY A 13 -1.74 -2.83 -13.17
C GLY A 13 -1.28 -1.38 -13.17
N LEU A 14 -2.10 -0.56 -13.82
CA LEU A 14 -1.83 0.86 -14.03
C LEU A 14 -2.03 1.72 -12.78
N SER A 15 -2.69 1.20 -11.75
CA SER A 15 -3.19 2.00 -10.62
C SER A 15 -2.10 2.61 -9.73
N LYS A 16 -0.96 1.95 -9.54
CA LYS A 16 0.05 2.33 -8.54
C LYS A 16 1.32 2.89 -9.18
N ALA A 17 2.19 2.04 -9.70
CA ALA A 17 3.46 2.48 -10.30
C ALA A 17 3.27 3.50 -11.43
N TYR A 18 2.20 3.38 -12.19
CA TYR A 18 1.86 4.30 -13.29
C TYR A 18 0.92 5.44 -12.89
N ARG A 19 0.37 5.44 -11.67
CA ARG A 19 -0.45 6.52 -11.07
C ARG A 19 -1.74 6.86 -11.83
N ILE A 20 -2.25 5.94 -12.63
CA ILE A 20 -3.50 6.10 -13.39
C ILE A 20 -4.57 5.12 -12.92
N ALA A 21 -4.85 5.17 -11.62
CA ALA A 21 -5.83 4.31 -10.97
C ALA A 21 -7.23 4.41 -11.59
N GLY A 22 -7.59 5.58 -12.13
CA GLY A 22 -8.88 5.81 -12.80
C GLY A 22 -9.07 5.02 -14.10
N PHE A 23 -8.00 4.54 -14.71
CA PHE A 23 -8.07 3.71 -15.92
C PHE A 23 -8.62 2.31 -15.67
N ARG A 24 -8.65 1.86 -14.41
CA ARG A 24 -9.22 0.56 -14.01
C ARG A 24 -8.71 -0.61 -14.84
N SER A 25 -7.42 -0.64 -15.14
CA SER A 25 -6.79 -1.66 -15.97
C SER A 25 -5.57 -2.27 -15.31
N GLY A 26 -5.39 -3.55 -15.56
CA GLY A 26 -4.28 -4.34 -15.11
C GLY A 26 -4.13 -5.58 -15.98
N TRP A 27 -3.15 -6.39 -15.69
CA TRP A 27 -2.85 -7.61 -16.42
C TRP A 27 -2.40 -8.72 -15.49
N MET A 28 -2.53 -9.92 -15.99
CA MET A 28 -2.01 -11.14 -15.41
C MET A 28 -1.05 -11.79 -16.39
N ALA A 29 0.08 -12.25 -15.91
CA ALA A 29 1.06 -13.01 -16.70
C ALA A 29 1.27 -14.38 -16.06
N ILE A 30 1.14 -15.44 -16.87
CA ILE A 30 1.34 -16.82 -16.44
C ILE A 30 2.65 -17.31 -17.04
N THR A 31 3.60 -17.69 -16.18
CA THR A 31 4.95 -18.15 -16.55
C THR A 31 5.30 -19.47 -15.88
N GLY A 32 6.39 -20.11 -16.32
CA GLY A 32 6.85 -21.41 -15.82
C GLY A 32 6.14 -22.60 -16.50
N ASP A 33 6.28 -23.78 -15.91
CA ASP A 33 5.65 -25.00 -16.44
C ASP A 33 4.14 -24.99 -16.23
N LYS A 34 3.41 -25.01 -17.32
CA LYS A 34 1.95 -24.98 -17.37
C LYS A 34 1.31 -26.37 -17.47
N SER A 35 2.11 -27.42 -17.65
CA SER A 35 1.62 -28.78 -17.99
C SER A 35 0.63 -29.34 -16.98
N ARG A 36 0.79 -29.00 -15.70
CA ARG A 36 -0.08 -29.48 -14.60
C ARG A 36 -1.26 -28.53 -14.28
N ALA A 37 -1.40 -27.45 -15.04
CA ALA A 37 -2.40 -26.42 -14.77
C ALA A 37 -3.18 -25.99 -16.01
N MET A 38 -3.24 -26.87 -17.02
CA MET A 38 -3.94 -26.57 -18.27
C MET A 38 -5.43 -26.31 -18.03
N ASP A 39 -6.09 -27.11 -17.19
CA ASP A 39 -7.50 -26.91 -16.83
C ASP A 39 -7.75 -25.57 -16.13
N TYR A 40 -6.82 -25.14 -15.28
CA TYR A 40 -6.86 -23.81 -14.64
C TYR A 40 -6.75 -22.69 -15.68
N ILE A 41 -5.83 -22.83 -16.64
CA ILE A 41 -5.63 -21.84 -17.71
C ILE A 41 -6.85 -21.78 -18.61
N GLU A 42 -7.42 -22.94 -18.98
CA GLU A 42 -8.66 -22.99 -19.75
C GLU A 42 -9.82 -22.32 -19.01
N GLY A 43 -9.93 -22.55 -17.70
CA GLY A 43 -10.91 -21.86 -16.85
C GLY A 43 -10.74 -20.34 -16.86
N LEU A 44 -9.50 -19.85 -16.86
CA LEU A 44 -9.22 -18.40 -16.97
C LEU A 44 -9.61 -17.85 -18.35
N ASP A 45 -9.34 -18.57 -19.43
CA ASP A 45 -9.72 -18.18 -20.79
C ASP A 45 -11.25 -18.17 -20.95
N MET A 46 -11.95 -19.13 -20.34
CA MET A 46 -13.42 -19.14 -20.29
C MET A 46 -13.95 -17.94 -19.54
N LEU A 47 -13.40 -17.60 -18.36
CA LEU A 47 -13.81 -16.42 -17.60
C LEU A 47 -13.55 -15.13 -18.37
N ALA A 48 -12.41 -15.02 -19.05
CA ALA A 48 -12.10 -13.89 -19.90
C ALA A 48 -13.09 -13.75 -21.06
N SER A 49 -13.45 -14.87 -21.68
CA SER A 49 -14.45 -14.91 -22.76
C SER A 49 -15.85 -14.52 -22.28
N MET A 50 -16.24 -14.92 -21.07
CA MET A 50 -17.51 -14.52 -20.45
C MET A 50 -17.54 -13.04 -20.08
N ARG A 51 -16.39 -12.47 -19.64
CA ARG A 51 -16.23 -11.07 -19.32
C ARG A 51 -16.33 -10.18 -20.58
N LEU A 52 -15.94 -10.70 -21.74
CA LEU A 52 -15.90 -10.03 -23.05
C LEU A 52 -14.92 -8.82 -23.03
N CYS A 53 -15.47 -7.61 -23.22
CA CYS A 53 -14.65 -6.42 -23.41
C CYS A 53 -14.23 -5.79 -22.07
N ALA A 54 -12.95 -5.81 -21.76
CA ALA A 54 -12.37 -4.95 -20.73
C ALA A 54 -12.30 -3.49 -21.24
N ASN A 55 -11.93 -2.55 -20.35
CA ASN A 55 -11.80 -1.15 -20.72
C ASN A 55 -10.79 -0.97 -21.88
N HIS A 56 -11.30 -0.73 -23.07
CA HIS A 56 -10.51 -0.74 -24.29
C HIS A 56 -9.48 0.38 -24.34
N GLN A 57 -9.88 1.60 -23.97
CA GLN A 57 -8.99 2.76 -23.96
C GLN A 57 -7.81 2.56 -23.00
N ALA A 58 -8.07 1.99 -21.83
CA ALA A 58 -7.04 1.72 -20.84
C ALA A 58 -6.05 0.63 -21.28
N GLN A 59 -6.49 -0.34 -22.08
CA GLN A 59 -5.61 -1.38 -22.63
C GLN A 59 -4.54 -0.79 -23.56
N TYR A 60 -4.88 0.20 -24.38
CA TYR A 60 -3.90 0.91 -25.21
C TYR A 60 -2.84 1.63 -24.36
N ALA A 61 -3.22 2.14 -23.18
CA ALA A 61 -2.28 2.79 -22.29
C ALA A 61 -1.26 1.82 -21.67
N ILE A 62 -1.57 0.53 -21.58
CA ILE A 62 -0.66 -0.47 -20.99
C ILE A 62 0.65 -0.54 -21.78
N GLN A 63 0.60 -0.59 -23.10
CA GLN A 63 1.80 -0.67 -23.91
C GLN A 63 2.69 0.56 -23.72
N THR A 64 2.10 1.75 -23.74
CA THR A 64 2.82 3.00 -23.48
C THR A 64 3.40 3.05 -22.07
N ALA A 65 2.63 2.60 -21.08
CA ALA A 65 3.08 2.56 -19.68
C ALA A 65 4.28 1.62 -19.49
N LEU A 66 4.25 0.44 -20.12
CA LEU A 66 5.33 -0.54 -20.01
C LEU A 66 6.57 -0.16 -20.81
N GLY A 67 6.41 0.36 -22.02
CA GLY A 67 7.51 0.69 -22.92
C GLY A 67 8.02 2.14 -22.83
N GLY A 68 7.30 3.01 -22.13
CA GLY A 68 7.62 4.43 -22.00
C GLY A 68 8.57 4.73 -20.83
N TYR A 69 8.79 6.02 -20.63
CA TYR A 69 9.60 6.52 -19.53
C TYR A 69 9.00 6.15 -18.15
N GLN A 70 9.80 5.50 -17.32
CA GLN A 70 9.39 5.01 -16.00
C GLN A 70 9.54 6.12 -14.94
N SER A 71 8.66 7.10 -14.97
CA SER A 71 8.70 8.28 -14.09
C SER A 71 8.56 7.96 -12.59
N ILE A 72 8.14 6.75 -12.23
CA ILE A 72 8.16 6.28 -10.84
C ILE A 72 9.58 6.30 -10.26
N ASN A 73 10.60 6.03 -11.09
CA ASN A 73 11.99 6.00 -10.65
C ASN A 73 12.46 7.37 -10.13
N ASP A 74 11.96 8.47 -10.67
CA ASP A 74 12.27 9.81 -10.17
C ASP A 74 11.70 10.09 -8.79
N LEU A 75 10.59 9.44 -8.47
CA LEU A 75 9.91 9.63 -7.18
C LEU A 75 10.53 8.80 -6.06
N ILE A 76 11.14 7.66 -6.39
CA ILE A 76 11.66 6.70 -5.39
C ILE A 76 13.17 6.77 -5.17
N ARG A 77 13.92 7.50 -6.00
CA ARG A 77 15.36 7.74 -5.80
C ARG A 77 15.60 8.75 -4.66
N PRO A 78 16.81 8.80 -4.06
CA PRO A 78 17.17 9.84 -3.12
C PRO A 78 16.88 11.25 -3.67
N GLY A 79 16.24 12.11 -2.88
CA GLY A 79 15.74 13.41 -3.30
C GLY A 79 14.40 13.36 -4.05
N GLY A 80 13.88 12.18 -4.37
CA GLY A 80 12.55 12.01 -4.96
C GLY A 80 11.43 12.13 -3.92
N ARG A 81 10.30 12.65 -4.34
CA ARG A 81 9.18 12.97 -3.45
C ARG A 81 8.75 11.80 -2.55
N LEU A 82 8.56 10.60 -3.10
CA LEU A 82 8.11 9.45 -2.31
C LEU A 82 9.21 8.93 -1.39
N TYR A 83 10.47 9.05 -1.81
CA TYR A 83 11.61 8.68 -0.99
C TYR A 83 11.68 9.56 0.27
N GLU A 84 11.55 10.89 0.12
CA GLU A 84 11.60 11.83 1.23
C GLU A 84 10.38 11.69 2.14
N GLN A 85 9.17 11.61 1.58
CA GLN A 85 7.94 11.43 2.37
C GLN A 85 7.96 10.11 3.17
N ARG A 86 8.50 9.03 2.61
CA ARG A 86 8.70 7.78 3.34
C ARG A 86 9.63 7.97 4.54
N ASN A 87 10.78 8.62 4.33
CA ASN A 87 11.76 8.82 5.39
C ASN A 87 11.17 9.69 6.51
N ILE A 88 10.53 10.81 6.16
CA ILE A 88 9.83 11.69 7.10
C ILE A 88 8.81 10.91 7.93
N ALA A 89 7.95 10.12 7.27
CA ALA A 89 6.93 9.36 7.98
C ALA A 89 7.55 8.33 8.94
N TRP A 90 8.55 7.60 8.47
CA TRP A 90 9.23 6.58 9.25
C TRP A 90 9.96 7.18 10.46
N GLU A 91 10.70 8.27 10.28
CA GLU A 91 11.43 8.96 11.35
C GLU A 91 10.45 9.50 12.40
N MET A 92 9.46 10.30 11.97
CA MET A 92 8.50 10.90 12.89
C MET A 92 7.66 9.88 13.67
N LEU A 93 7.35 8.72 13.07
CA LEU A 93 6.64 7.64 13.77
C LEU A 93 7.51 7.01 14.85
N ASN A 94 8.79 6.77 14.57
CA ASN A 94 9.72 6.21 15.56
C ASN A 94 10.16 7.21 16.63
N ASP A 95 9.98 8.51 16.40
CA ASP A 95 10.20 9.55 17.42
C ASP A 95 9.07 9.63 18.46
N ILE A 96 7.92 8.98 18.19
CA ILE A 96 6.82 8.93 19.16
C ILE A 96 7.11 7.83 20.19
N PRO A 97 7.22 8.16 21.48
CA PRO A 97 7.45 7.14 22.52
C PRO A 97 6.37 6.05 22.52
N GLY A 98 6.81 4.80 22.49
CA GLY A 98 5.91 3.63 22.44
C GLY A 98 5.36 3.33 21.04
N VAL A 99 5.85 3.99 20.00
CA VAL A 99 5.58 3.64 18.60
C VAL A 99 6.83 3.10 17.96
N SER A 100 6.71 2.01 17.23
CA SER A 100 7.80 1.44 16.43
C SER A 100 7.32 1.15 15.01
N CYS A 101 8.16 1.45 14.03
CA CYS A 101 7.84 1.24 12.63
C CYS A 101 9.07 0.72 11.88
N VAL A 102 8.92 -0.42 11.20
CA VAL A 102 9.93 -0.90 10.26
C VAL A 102 9.93 0.01 9.03
N LYS A 103 11.12 0.37 8.54
CA LYS A 103 11.24 1.22 7.36
C LYS A 103 10.69 0.49 6.13
N PRO A 104 9.68 1.04 5.42
CA PRO A 104 9.15 0.40 4.23
C PRO A 104 10.17 0.41 3.09
N GLU A 105 10.39 -0.73 2.45
CA GLU A 105 11.22 -0.84 1.24
C GLU A 105 10.40 -0.74 -0.05
N GLY A 106 9.09 -0.85 0.06
CA GLY A 106 8.16 -0.77 -1.07
C GLY A 106 6.81 -0.20 -0.70
N ALA A 107 5.94 -0.08 -1.69
CA ALA A 107 4.61 0.51 -1.57
C ALA A 107 4.64 1.98 -1.10
N MET A 108 3.60 2.44 -0.43
CA MET A 108 3.42 3.83 0.01
C MET A 108 2.83 3.90 1.42
N TYR A 109 3.13 2.89 2.24
CA TYR A 109 2.54 2.70 3.55
C TYR A 109 3.61 2.45 4.61
N CYS A 110 3.48 3.11 5.77
CA CYS A 110 4.04 2.67 7.03
C CYS A 110 3.00 1.83 7.78
N PHE A 111 3.46 0.84 8.54
CA PHE A 111 2.61 -0.01 9.37
C PHE A 111 3.17 -0.06 10.80
N PRO A 112 3.07 1.05 11.55
CA PRO A 112 3.62 1.18 12.88
C PRO A 112 2.84 0.34 13.90
N ARG A 113 3.58 -0.10 14.92
CA ARG A 113 3.09 -0.79 16.10
C ARG A 113 3.05 0.16 17.28
N LEU A 114 1.96 0.09 18.04
CA LEU A 114 1.83 0.68 19.36
C LEU A 114 2.28 -0.34 20.41
N ASP A 115 3.13 0.06 21.34
CA ASP A 115 3.52 -0.78 22.47
C ASP A 115 2.32 -1.00 23.40
N PRO A 116 1.83 -2.23 23.57
CA PRO A 116 0.64 -2.50 24.39
C PRO A 116 0.84 -2.21 25.90
N GLU A 117 2.08 -2.12 26.37
CA GLU A 117 2.37 -1.72 27.76
C GLU A 117 2.14 -0.21 27.95
N ILE A 118 2.30 0.59 26.90
CA ILE A 118 2.10 2.05 26.93
C ILE A 118 0.71 2.40 26.43
N TYR A 119 0.24 1.71 25.40
CA TYR A 119 -1.05 1.93 24.74
C TYR A 119 -1.86 0.63 24.75
N PRO A 120 -2.62 0.34 25.82
CA PRO A 120 -3.37 -0.91 25.97
C PRO A 120 -4.68 -0.88 25.14
N ILE A 121 -4.53 -0.78 23.82
CA ILE A 121 -5.66 -0.72 22.88
C ILE A 121 -6.29 -2.12 22.78
N GLN A 122 -7.60 -2.21 23.03
CA GLN A 122 -8.38 -3.44 22.89
C GLN A 122 -9.22 -3.46 21.60
N ASP A 123 -9.53 -2.27 21.06
CA ASP A 123 -10.35 -2.05 19.88
C ASP A 123 -9.68 -0.95 19.05
N ASP A 124 -8.95 -1.36 18.01
CA ASP A 124 -8.21 -0.44 17.16
C ASP A 124 -9.12 0.32 16.18
N GLU A 125 -10.30 -0.22 15.84
CA GLU A 125 -11.30 0.50 15.05
C GLU A 125 -11.84 1.69 15.83
N LYS A 126 -12.25 1.47 17.07
CA LYS A 126 -12.69 2.54 17.96
C LYS A 126 -11.59 3.57 18.19
N PHE A 127 -10.37 3.12 18.44
CA PHE A 127 -9.20 4.00 18.62
C PHE A 127 -8.98 4.90 17.39
N MET A 128 -9.02 4.36 16.17
CA MET A 128 -8.88 5.13 14.94
C MET A 128 -10.05 6.10 14.73
N LEU A 129 -11.26 5.70 15.10
CA LEU A 129 -12.43 6.58 15.04
C LEU A 129 -12.34 7.75 16.03
N ASP A 130 -11.87 7.50 17.24
CA ASP A 130 -11.67 8.54 18.24
C ASP A 130 -10.56 9.52 17.82
N PHE A 131 -9.47 9.02 17.23
CA PHE A 131 -8.43 9.84 16.64
C PHE A 131 -8.97 10.70 15.47
N LEU A 132 -9.75 10.11 14.57
CA LEU A 132 -10.38 10.85 13.47
C LEU A 132 -11.29 11.97 13.97
N ARG A 133 -12.07 11.70 15.00
CA ARG A 133 -12.98 12.69 15.60
C ARG A 133 -12.24 13.83 16.28
N ALA A 134 -11.15 13.51 16.99
CA ALA A 134 -10.36 14.48 17.72
C ALA A 134 -9.48 15.36 16.83
N GLU A 135 -8.76 14.73 15.91
CA GLU A 135 -7.66 15.36 15.18
C GLU A 135 -7.97 15.58 13.68
N LYS A 136 -9.10 15.07 13.15
CA LYS A 136 -9.52 15.18 11.73
C LYS A 136 -8.50 14.59 10.76
N VAL A 137 -7.81 13.53 11.18
CA VAL A 137 -6.86 12.76 10.37
C VAL A 137 -7.35 11.32 10.30
N LEU A 138 -7.47 10.78 9.09
CA LEU A 138 -7.90 9.40 8.84
C LEU A 138 -6.70 8.48 8.75
N LEU A 139 -6.64 7.50 9.65
CA LEU A 139 -5.76 6.34 9.59
C LEU A 139 -6.60 5.07 9.49
N VAL A 140 -5.96 3.94 9.22
CA VAL A 140 -6.68 2.67 9.09
C VAL A 140 -6.12 1.67 10.11
N GLN A 141 -7.00 1.05 10.87
CA GLN A 141 -6.68 0.04 11.88
C GLN A 141 -6.03 -1.21 11.26
N GLY A 142 -5.14 -1.85 12.01
CA GLY A 142 -4.43 -3.05 11.57
C GLY A 142 -5.36 -4.26 11.39
N THR A 143 -6.34 -4.43 12.29
CA THR A 143 -7.32 -5.52 12.20
C THR A 143 -8.15 -5.47 10.92
N GLY A 144 -8.33 -4.29 10.31
CA GLY A 144 -8.93 -4.12 8.98
C GLY A 144 -8.14 -4.78 7.85
N PHE A 145 -6.90 -5.18 8.10
CA PHE A 145 -6.02 -5.97 7.19
C PHE A 145 -5.81 -7.40 7.69
N ASN A 146 -6.70 -7.92 8.53
CA ASN A 146 -6.57 -9.22 9.20
C ASN A 146 -5.31 -9.34 10.08
N TRP A 147 -4.79 -8.22 10.58
CA TRP A 147 -3.74 -8.25 11.59
C TRP A 147 -4.31 -8.80 12.90
N PRO A 148 -3.64 -9.76 13.56
CA PRO A 148 -4.26 -10.54 14.65
C PRO A 148 -4.43 -9.76 15.96
N THR A 149 -3.71 -8.66 16.15
CA THR A 149 -3.70 -7.87 17.38
C THR A 149 -4.05 -6.40 17.10
N PRO A 150 -4.74 -5.69 18.01
CA PRO A 150 -5.15 -4.31 17.80
C PRO A 150 -4.04 -3.29 18.08
N ASP A 151 -2.79 -3.65 17.84
CA ASP A 151 -1.60 -2.86 18.14
C ASP A 151 -0.94 -2.22 16.92
N HIS A 152 -1.49 -2.39 15.72
CA HIS A 152 -0.95 -1.81 14.49
C HIS A 152 -1.97 -0.92 13.79
N PHE A 153 -1.44 0.01 12.98
CA PHE A 153 -2.26 0.82 12.09
C PHE A 153 -1.47 1.21 10.82
N ARG A 154 -2.20 1.59 9.78
CA ARG A 154 -1.58 2.00 8.51
C ARG A 154 -1.55 3.51 8.35
N VAL A 155 -0.39 4.03 7.99
CA VAL A 155 -0.16 5.41 7.58
C VAL A 155 0.22 5.44 6.09
N VAL A 156 -0.47 6.30 5.31
CA VAL A 156 -0.14 6.56 3.90
C VAL A 156 0.74 7.81 3.85
N PHE A 157 1.93 7.73 3.25
CA PHE A 157 2.85 8.87 3.16
C PHE A 157 2.79 9.60 1.80
N LEU A 158 1.60 9.67 1.19
CA LEU A 158 1.36 10.38 -0.08
C LEU A 158 1.02 11.88 0.04
N PRO A 159 0.50 12.40 1.16
CA PRO A 159 0.25 13.84 1.29
C PRO A 159 1.51 14.67 1.09
N ALA A 160 1.36 15.95 0.77
CA ALA A 160 2.51 16.86 0.72
C ALA A 160 3.25 16.88 2.06
N GLU A 161 4.55 17.19 2.04
CA GLU A 161 5.42 17.05 3.22
C GLU A 161 4.89 17.80 4.45
N ASN A 162 4.43 19.04 4.25
CA ASN A 162 3.86 19.86 5.32
C ASN A 162 2.58 19.27 5.92
N GLU A 163 1.71 18.70 5.08
CA GLU A 163 0.48 18.03 5.51
C GLU A 163 0.78 16.73 6.24
N LEU A 164 1.74 15.96 5.73
CA LEU A 164 2.20 14.71 6.36
C LEU A 164 2.78 14.99 7.76
N ARG A 165 3.66 15.98 7.87
CA ARG A 165 4.24 16.39 9.16
C ARG A 165 3.16 16.86 10.15
N GLU A 166 2.21 17.66 9.70
CA GLU A 166 1.11 18.09 10.55
C GLU A 166 0.23 16.94 11.02
N ALA A 167 -0.10 16.00 10.13
CA ALA A 167 -0.87 14.81 10.49
C ALA A 167 -0.16 13.94 11.55
N LEU A 168 1.15 13.74 11.38
CA LEU A 168 1.95 12.96 12.33
C LEU A 168 2.17 13.70 13.67
N ASN A 169 2.30 15.02 13.65
CA ASN A 169 2.33 15.83 14.87
C ASN A 169 1.00 15.73 15.64
N ARG A 170 -0.14 15.71 14.94
CA ARG A 170 -1.46 15.47 15.57
C ARG A 170 -1.52 14.10 16.21
N LEU A 171 -1.02 13.07 15.50
CA LEU A 171 -0.94 11.71 16.06
C LEU A 171 -0.10 11.69 17.33
N SER A 172 1.08 12.31 17.31
CA SER A 172 1.97 12.40 18.48
C SER A 172 1.28 13.08 19.68
N ARG A 173 0.60 14.22 19.44
CA ARG A 173 -0.15 14.92 20.49
C ARG A 173 -1.32 14.10 21.04
N PHE A 174 -2.02 13.37 20.17
CA PHE A 174 -3.14 12.53 20.59
C PHE A 174 -2.65 11.37 21.47
N LEU A 175 -1.60 10.67 21.04
CA LEU A 175 -0.98 9.59 21.81
C LEU A 175 -0.37 10.08 23.14
N ALA A 176 0.16 11.30 23.18
CA ALA A 176 0.71 11.87 24.40
C ALA A 176 -0.35 12.08 25.52
N LYS A 177 -1.62 12.24 25.16
CA LYS A 177 -2.74 12.37 26.12
C LYS A 177 -3.19 11.03 26.72
N MET A 178 -2.71 9.92 26.15
CA MET A 178 -3.08 8.56 26.57
C MET A 178 -2.06 7.91 27.51
N ARG A 179 -0.91 8.56 27.68
CA ARG A 179 0.21 8.11 28.54
C ARG A 179 0.09 8.61 29.97
#